data_75e59e2f9e1ee1671919cb53fcf98d5d
#
_entry.id   75e59e2f9e1ee1671919cb53fcf98d5d
#
_cell.length_a   1.000
_cell.length_b   1.000
_cell.length_c   1.000
_cell.angle_alpha   90.00
_cell.angle_beta   90.00
_cell.angle_gamma   90.00
#
_symmetry.space_group_name_H-M   'P 1'
#
loop_
_entity.id
_entity.type
_entity.pdbx_description
1 polymer ?
#
loop_
_entity_poly.entity_id
_entity_poly.type
_entity_poly.pdbx_seq_one_letter_code
_entity_poly.pdbx_strand_id
1 'polypeptide(L)'
;HIEINTSLFVILLYMAMSKQYSCDLCKKVFNQKIDFTRHQNKKAPCITLTEMQQISQTKEVKMDNKTTLISVFKSCLNILRDNEGLTGEKALRTLSYLLILKLLEPHFGGEINIDDYKYDFSHIEDEMVEKHKNKLLEIVRFSNLSNEKEDNIPVNMKYLWDDILSNHPTTKNIFLKGKGFDIQHKSTYKKLIDKLNSLDLSQTEYDVLGNAYEEVIQDIMTGKVLGQFFTQPLVKKMMVKLINPQIHPDGKIDTCGDPTMGTGGFLITYLQYILQQATAKNIKPDWDFIKTEGLYGKELEPDTYQLAVSNMLISSGHMFEKLDRGDSIRVPITRKFDNILANPPFGIKGLKYDDFQSPLKSEYVPIKTDNAVSLFIQAIIYMLKINGKCAVVLPDGQDLFSKTN
;
A
#
# COMPACT_ATOMS: atom_id res chain seq x y z
N HIS A 1 -2.02 9.43 32.78
CA HIS A 1 -0.74 9.33 32.05
C HIS A 1 -0.22 7.91 32.20
N ILE A 2 -0.35 7.10 31.15
CA ILE A 2 0.31 5.80 31.05
C ILE A 2 1.28 5.95 29.90
N GLU A 3 2.55 6.10 30.22
CA GLU A 3 3.65 5.98 29.26
C GLU A 3 3.79 4.52 28.88
N ILE A 4 3.56 4.22 27.60
CA ILE A 4 3.83 2.89 27.04
C ILE A 4 5.29 2.85 26.63
N ASN A 5 6.11 2.24 27.45
CA ASN A 5 7.51 1.97 27.17
C ASN A 5 7.61 0.79 26.21
N THR A 6 7.90 1.05 24.94
CA THR A 6 8.16 0.04 23.92
C THR A 6 9.63 -0.37 23.97
N SER A 7 9.94 -1.40 24.75
CA SER A 7 11.27 -2.02 24.73
C SER A 7 11.39 -2.95 23.53
N LEU A 8 12.14 -2.51 22.54
CA LEU A 8 12.54 -3.32 21.39
C LEU A 8 13.76 -4.16 21.78
N PHE A 9 13.64 -5.48 21.87
CA PHE A 9 14.80 -6.35 22.00
C PHE A 9 15.54 -6.44 20.67
N VAL A 10 16.66 -5.71 20.54
CA VAL A 10 17.62 -5.84 19.44
C VAL A 10 18.78 -6.69 19.96
N ILE A 11 18.95 -7.88 19.39
CA ILE A 11 20.16 -8.69 19.64
C ILE A 11 21.30 -8.07 18.83
N LEU A 12 22.18 -7.32 19.48
CA LEU A 12 23.43 -6.82 18.94
C LEU A 12 24.52 -7.89 19.14
N LEU A 13 24.97 -8.51 18.06
CA LEU A 13 26.21 -9.28 18.04
C LEU A 13 27.41 -8.30 17.91
N TYR A 14 28.20 -8.22 18.96
CA TYR A 14 29.47 -7.49 19.01
C TYR A 14 30.53 -8.23 18.19
N MET A 15 31.08 -7.60 17.15
CA MET A 15 32.26 -8.11 16.45
C MET A 15 33.51 -7.31 16.80
N ALA A 16 34.54 -8.03 17.25
CA ALA A 16 35.86 -7.51 17.56
C ALA A 16 36.56 -6.99 16.31
N MET A 17 37.39 -5.94 16.49
CA MET A 17 38.21 -5.32 15.44
C MET A 17 39.18 -6.33 14.81
N SER A 18 39.09 -6.54 13.49
CA SER A 18 40.01 -7.29 12.68
C SER A 18 40.44 -6.49 11.44
N LYS A 19 41.63 -6.83 10.90
CA LYS A 19 42.26 -6.17 9.73
C LYS A 19 41.22 -5.83 8.66
N GLN A 20 41.25 -4.57 8.21
CA GLN A 20 40.40 -4.08 7.14
C GLN A 20 41.04 -4.36 5.78
N TYR A 21 40.24 -4.79 4.82
CA TYR A 21 40.63 -5.02 3.42
C TYR A 21 39.80 -4.09 2.54
N SER A 22 40.40 -3.38 1.60
CA SER A 22 39.70 -2.45 0.70
C SER A 22 39.76 -2.88 -0.75
N CYS A 23 38.67 -2.71 -1.49
CA CYS A 23 38.64 -2.93 -2.92
C CYS A 23 39.09 -1.68 -3.68
N ASP A 24 40.07 -1.81 -4.56
CA ASP A 24 40.63 -0.66 -5.30
C ASP A 24 39.64 -0.05 -6.31
N LEU A 25 38.73 -0.83 -6.84
CA LEU A 25 37.74 -0.37 -7.80
C LEU A 25 36.60 0.41 -7.15
N CYS A 26 35.94 -0.16 -6.12
CA CYS A 26 34.75 0.45 -5.50
C CYS A 26 35.05 1.07 -4.12
N LYS A 27 36.30 1.03 -3.63
CA LYS A 27 36.76 1.54 -2.32
C LYS A 27 36.01 0.95 -1.10
N LYS A 28 35.22 -0.12 -1.30
CA LYS A 28 34.49 -0.78 -0.19
C LYS A 28 35.47 -1.48 0.75
N VAL A 29 35.26 -1.27 2.06
CA VAL A 29 36.09 -1.82 3.13
C VAL A 29 35.43 -3.06 3.71
N PHE A 30 36.22 -4.10 3.98
CA PHE A 30 35.79 -5.38 4.54
C PHE A 30 36.59 -5.68 5.80
N ASN A 31 35.90 -6.17 6.82
CA ASN A 31 36.51 -6.52 8.10
C ASN A 31 37.06 -7.96 8.12
N GLN A 32 36.74 -8.77 7.12
CA GLN A 32 37.26 -10.13 7.00
C GLN A 32 37.83 -10.40 5.60
N LYS A 33 38.95 -11.11 5.55
CA LYS A 33 39.63 -11.48 4.29
C LYS A 33 38.75 -12.31 3.38
N ILE A 34 37.91 -13.19 3.94
CA ILE A 34 37.01 -14.09 3.20
C ILE A 34 35.95 -13.29 2.43
N ASP A 35 35.41 -12.22 3.04
CA ASP A 35 34.41 -11.37 2.41
C ASP A 35 35.00 -10.50 1.31
N PHE A 36 36.23 -10.03 1.50
CA PHE A 36 37.01 -9.34 0.48
C PHE A 36 37.31 -10.24 -0.71
N THR A 37 37.73 -11.49 -0.47
CA THR A 37 37.99 -12.49 -1.53
C THR A 37 36.69 -12.86 -2.27
N ARG A 38 35.56 -13.03 -1.55
CA ARG A 38 34.25 -13.23 -2.17
C ARG A 38 33.83 -12.03 -3.00
N HIS A 39 34.13 -10.83 -2.54
CA HIS A 39 33.84 -9.60 -3.28
C HIS A 39 34.66 -9.51 -4.58
N GLN A 40 35.93 -9.88 -4.58
CA GLN A 40 36.78 -9.92 -5.77
C GLN A 40 36.34 -11.00 -6.78
N ASN A 41 35.84 -12.14 -6.29
CA ASN A 41 35.44 -13.28 -7.10
C ASN A 41 33.95 -13.28 -7.52
N LYS A 42 33.25 -12.16 -7.36
CA LYS A 42 31.87 -12.05 -7.84
C LYS A 42 31.79 -12.11 -9.36
N LYS A 43 30.78 -12.83 -9.88
CA LYS A 43 30.50 -12.89 -11.33
C LYS A 43 30.08 -11.54 -11.93
N ALA A 44 29.63 -10.58 -11.11
CA ALA A 44 29.34 -9.21 -11.52
C ALA A 44 30.51 -8.29 -11.13
N PRO A 45 30.98 -7.40 -12.02
CA PRO A 45 32.06 -6.47 -11.73
C PRO A 45 31.69 -5.50 -10.59
N CYS A 46 32.70 -5.03 -9.88
CA CYS A 46 32.50 -3.94 -8.93
C CYS A 46 32.06 -2.67 -9.66
N ILE A 47 31.11 -1.97 -9.07
CA ILE A 47 30.67 -0.67 -9.57
C ILE A 47 31.83 0.31 -9.48
N THR A 48 32.15 0.99 -10.57
CA THR A 48 33.19 2.01 -10.65
C THR A 48 32.79 3.28 -9.89
N LEU A 49 33.77 4.14 -9.58
CA LEU A 49 33.48 5.45 -8.96
C LEU A 49 32.51 6.30 -9.79
N THR A 50 32.60 6.22 -11.12
CA THR A 50 31.70 6.94 -12.05
C THR A 50 30.26 6.42 -11.96
N GLU A 51 30.09 5.10 -11.92
CA GLU A 51 28.77 4.48 -11.71
C GLU A 51 28.20 4.79 -10.33
N MET A 52 29.06 4.86 -9.28
CA MET A 52 28.66 5.31 -7.95
C MET A 52 28.18 6.77 -7.95
N GLN A 53 28.84 7.64 -8.70
CA GLN A 53 28.43 9.05 -8.84
C GLN A 53 27.09 9.16 -9.57
N GLN A 54 26.88 8.38 -10.64
CA GLN A 54 25.59 8.33 -11.33
C GLN A 54 24.47 7.81 -10.42
N ILE A 55 24.72 6.74 -9.65
CA ILE A 55 23.77 6.21 -8.66
C ILE A 55 23.48 7.26 -7.57
N SER A 56 24.49 8.03 -7.14
CA SER A 56 24.30 9.10 -6.16
C SER A 56 23.43 10.22 -6.71
N GLN A 57 23.71 10.70 -7.92
CA GLN A 57 22.89 11.73 -8.60
C GLN A 57 21.44 11.25 -8.79
N THR A 58 21.25 10.01 -9.21
CA THR A 58 19.89 9.43 -9.35
C THR A 58 19.15 9.37 -8.01
N LYS A 59 19.87 9.07 -6.91
CA LYS A 59 19.28 9.10 -5.56
C LYS A 59 18.91 10.51 -5.10
N GLU A 60 19.74 11.51 -5.42
CA GLU A 60 19.44 12.91 -5.10
C GLU A 60 18.20 13.40 -5.84
N VAL A 61 18.10 13.15 -7.15
CA VAL A 61 16.91 13.49 -7.96
C VAL A 61 15.64 12.79 -7.42
N LYS A 62 15.72 11.51 -7.05
CA LYS A 62 14.59 10.79 -6.45
C LYS A 62 14.21 11.38 -5.08
N MET A 63 15.17 11.84 -4.30
CA MET A 63 14.92 12.44 -3.00
C MET A 63 14.26 13.82 -3.12
N ASP A 64 14.67 14.64 -4.08
CA ASP A 64 14.06 15.94 -4.38
C ASP A 64 12.60 15.78 -4.87
N ASN A 65 12.36 14.82 -5.75
CA ASN A 65 11.01 14.50 -6.21
C ASN A 65 10.10 14.03 -5.07
N LYS A 66 10.60 13.15 -4.19
CA LYS A 66 9.84 12.68 -3.01
C LYS A 66 9.48 13.85 -2.09
N THR A 67 10.41 14.74 -1.80
CA THR A 67 10.20 15.90 -0.92
C THR A 67 9.15 16.85 -1.50
N THR A 68 9.20 17.09 -2.81
CA THR A 68 8.20 17.89 -3.54
C THR A 68 6.81 17.27 -3.45
N LEU A 69 6.68 15.95 -3.68
CA LEU A 69 5.42 15.22 -3.55
C LEU A 69 4.83 15.36 -2.14
N ILE A 70 5.63 15.11 -1.10
CA ILE A 70 5.20 15.24 0.30
C ILE A 70 4.69 16.66 0.59
N SER A 71 5.43 17.68 0.14
CA SER A 71 5.05 19.08 0.32
C SER A 71 3.69 19.41 -0.33
N VAL A 72 3.47 18.95 -1.57
CA VAL A 72 2.20 19.14 -2.27
C VAL A 72 1.07 18.39 -1.58
N PHE A 73 1.27 17.12 -1.17
CA PHE A 73 0.24 16.35 -0.47
C PHE A 73 -0.14 16.99 0.87
N LYS A 74 0.83 17.44 1.66
CA LYS A 74 0.58 18.19 2.91
C LYS A 74 -0.16 19.49 2.65
N SER A 75 0.15 20.21 1.56
CA SER A 75 -0.56 21.39 1.15
C SER A 75 -2.03 21.09 0.80
N CYS A 76 -2.30 20.01 0.07
CA CYS A 76 -3.66 19.55 -0.22
C CYS A 76 -4.45 19.21 1.06
N LEU A 77 -3.81 18.50 2.00
CA LEU A 77 -4.44 18.19 3.30
C LEU A 77 -4.75 19.45 4.12
N ASN A 78 -3.88 20.46 4.07
CA ASN A 78 -4.15 21.75 4.71
C ASN A 78 -5.35 22.46 4.05
N ILE A 79 -5.46 22.45 2.72
CA ILE A 79 -6.61 23.01 2.00
C ILE A 79 -7.91 22.28 2.43
N LEU A 80 -7.90 20.96 2.53
CA LEU A 80 -9.04 20.17 2.98
C LEU A 80 -9.44 20.50 4.41
N ARG A 81 -8.46 20.65 5.31
CA ARG A 81 -8.70 21.03 6.71
C ARG A 81 -9.29 22.44 6.81
N ASP A 82 -8.65 23.40 6.15
CA ASP A 82 -8.97 24.83 6.34
C ASP A 82 -10.27 25.24 5.64
N ASN A 83 -10.61 24.61 4.51
CA ASN A 83 -11.80 24.96 3.73
C ASN A 83 -13.01 24.07 4.03
N GLU A 84 -12.79 22.78 4.33
CA GLU A 84 -13.87 21.79 4.47
C GLU A 84 -13.97 21.21 5.89
N GLY A 85 -13.02 21.54 6.78
CA GLY A 85 -12.95 20.91 8.10
C GLY A 85 -12.56 19.42 8.07
N LEU A 86 -12.10 18.93 6.92
CA LEU A 86 -11.71 17.52 6.76
C LEU A 86 -10.33 17.27 7.36
N THR A 87 -10.24 16.30 8.25
CA THR A 87 -8.99 15.91 8.93
C THR A 87 -8.83 14.39 8.95
N GLY A 88 -7.61 13.95 9.27
CA GLY A 88 -7.31 12.54 9.48
C GLY A 88 -7.63 11.68 8.25
N GLU A 89 -8.27 10.56 8.49
CA GLU A 89 -8.56 9.54 7.48
C GLU A 89 -9.47 10.04 6.35
N LYS A 90 -10.48 10.89 6.67
CA LYS A 90 -11.35 11.48 5.66
C LYS A 90 -10.57 12.37 4.68
N ALA A 91 -9.65 13.20 5.19
CA ALA A 91 -8.81 14.05 4.35
C ALA A 91 -7.85 13.20 3.48
N LEU A 92 -7.25 12.15 4.05
CA LEU A 92 -6.39 11.23 3.32
C LEU A 92 -7.15 10.53 2.21
N ARG A 93 -8.35 10.02 2.49
CA ARG A 93 -9.19 9.34 1.50
C ARG A 93 -9.58 10.29 0.35
N THR A 94 -9.97 11.51 0.66
CA THR A 94 -10.28 12.53 -0.36
C THR A 94 -9.06 12.83 -1.23
N LEU A 95 -7.88 12.98 -0.63
CA LEU A 95 -6.63 13.16 -1.36
C LEU A 95 -6.32 11.95 -2.25
N SER A 96 -6.52 10.71 -1.74
CA SER A 96 -6.32 9.48 -2.51
C SER A 96 -7.16 9.45 -3.78
N TYR A 97 -8.44 9.81 -3.67
CA TYR A 97 -9.35 9.82 -4.82
C TYR A 97 -8.86 10.77 -5.92
N LEU A 98 -8.43 11.95 -5.54
CA LEU A 98 -7.90 12.94 -6.50
C LEU A 98 -6.56 12.49 -7.11
N LEU A 99 -5.69 11.86 -6.32
CA LEU A 99 -4.43 11.28 -6.83
C LEU A 99 -4.68 10.15 -7.82
N ILE A 100 -5.65 9.29 -7.53
CA ILE A 100 -6.02 8.19 -8.43
C ILE A 100 -6.55 8.75 -9.75
N LEU A 101 -7.41 9.77 -9.73
CA LEU A 101 -7.88 10.41 -10.95
C LEU A 101 -6.72 10.94 -11.78
N LYS A 102 -5.74 11.58 -11.16
CA LYS A 102 -4.55 12.07 -11.87
C LYS A 102 -3.67 10.93 -12.40
N LEU A 103 -3.53 9.83 -11.68
CA LEU A 103 -2.77 8.65 -12.12
C LEU A 103 -3.47 7.90 -13.26
N LEU A 104 -4.79 7.92 -13.29
CA LEU A 104 -5.58 7.30 -14.37
C LEU A 104 -5.50 8.13 -15.68
N GLU A 105 -5.16 9.41 -15.62
CA GLU A 105 -5.05 10.27 -16.80
C GLU A 105 -4.16 9.69 -17.92
N PRO A 106 -2.98 9.11 -17.68
CA PRO A 106 -2.18 8.45 -18.72
C PRO A 106 -2.88 7.24 -19.35
N HIS A 107 -3.65 6.50 -18.57
CA HIS A 107 -4.43 5.36 -19.07
C HIS A 107 -5.64 5.80 -19.88
N PHE A 108 -6.18 6.97 -19.58
CA PHE A 108 -7.28 7.60 -20.28
C PHE A 108 -6.83 8.60 -21.36
N GLY A 109 -5.52 8.87 -21.47
CA GLY A 109 -4.94 9.81 -22.45
C GLY A 109 -4.80 9.26 -23.86
N GLY A 110 -4.95 7.94 -24.06
CA GLY A 110 -5.06 7.28 -25.36
C GLY A 110 -6.46 7.36 -25.94
N GLU A 111 -6.77 6.56 -26.93
CA GLU A 111 -8.14 6.32 -27.37
C GLU A 111 -8.87 5.60 -26.24
N ILE A 112 -9.65 6.36 -25.48
CA ILE A 112 -10.55 5.79 -24.47
C ILE A 112 -11.70 5.16 -25.21
N ASN A 113 -11.79 3.85 -25.16
CA ASN A 113 -12.99 3.17 -25.58
C ASN A 113 -14.03 3.31 -24.46
N ILE A 114 -15.04 4.15 -24.68
CA ILE A 114 -16.15 4.34 -23.74
C ILE A 114 -16.89 3.02 -23.45
N ASP A 115 -16.87 2.09 -24.40
CA ASP A 115 -17.44 0.77 -24.23
C ASP A 115 -16.76 -0.03 -23.08
N ASP A 116 -15.51 0.27 -22.76
CA ASP A 116 -14.80 -0.31 -21.60
C ASP A 116 -15.43 0.09 -20.25
N TYR A 117 -16.16 1.20 -20.19
CA TYR A 117 -16.82 1.67 -18.98
C TYR A 117 -18.18 1.02 -18.71
N LYS A 118 -18.70 0.18 -19.63
CA LYS A 118 -20.03 -0.42 -19.53
C LYS A 118 -21.12 0.59 -19.19
N TYR A 119 -21.00 1.81 -19.70
CA TYR A 119 -22.01 2.84 -19.54
C TYR A 119 -23.26 2.43 -20.30
N ASP A 120 -24.41 2.39 -19.64
CA ASP A 120 -25.69 2.07 -20.27
C ASP A 120 -26.28 3.32 -20.91
N PHE A 121 -26.14 3.43 -22.22
CA PHE A 121 -26.74 4.49 -23.04
C PHE A 121 -28.16 4.17 -23.53
N SER A 122 -28.75 3.03 -23.14
CA SER A 122 -30.03 2.56 -23.67
C SER A 122 -31.22 3.50 -23.38
N HIS A 123 -31.04 4.41 -22.41
CA HIS A 123 -32.06 5.41 -22.05
C HIS A 123 -31.88 6.77 -22.73
N ILE A 124 -30.86 6.91 -23.60
CA ILE A 124 -30.50 8.16 -24.25
C ILE A 124 -30.82 8.05 -25.74
N GLU A 125 -31.42 9.10 -26.32
CA GLU A 125 -31.66 9.16 -27.75
C GLU A 125 -30.35 9.06 -28.54
N ASP A 126 -30.33 8.32 -29.64
CA ASP A 126 -29.13 8.01 -30.44
C ASP A 126 -28.30 9.24 -30.83
N GLU A 127 -28.98 10.35 -31.17
CA GLU A 127 -28.33 11.63 -31.50
C GLU A 127 -27.56 12.25 -30.29
N MET A 128 -27.98 11.93 -29.10
CA MET A 128 -27.37 12.45 -27.87
C MET A 128 -26.24 11.55 -27.34
N VAL A 129 -26.19 10.27 -27.74
CA VAL A 129 -25.20 9.31 -27.27
C VAL A 129 -23.79 9.79 -27.61
N GLU A 130 -23.53 10.23 -28.83
CA GLU A 130 -22.20 10.71 -29.24
C GLU A 130 -21.80 11.98 -28.48
N LYS A 131 -22.73 12.90 -28.21
CA LYS A 131 -22.48 14.08 -27.40
C LYS A 131 -22.13 13.72 -25.96
N HIS A 132 -22.81 12.72 -25.38
CA HIS A 132 -22.51 12.22 -24.06
C HIS A 132 -21.16 11.53 -24.00
N LYS A 133 -20.82 10.71 -25.00
CA LYS A 133 -19.50 10.09 -25.14
C LYS A 133 -18.39 11.13 -25.18
N ASN A 134 -18.55 12.16 -26.01
CA ASN A 134 -17.56 13.23 -26.12
C ASN A 134 -17.41 14.01 -24.80
N LYS A 135 -18.52 14.30 -24.12
CA LYS A 135 -18.50 14.96 -22.81
C LYS A 135 -17.78 14.12 -21.75
N LEU A 136 -18.02 12.81 -21.74
CA LEU A 136 -17.31 11.87 -20.88
C LEU A 136 -15.80 11.92 -21.10
N LEU A 137 -15.35 11.83 -22.34
CA LEU A 137 -13.94 11.92 -22.70
C LEU A 137 -13.30 13.23 -22.22
N GLU A 138 -14.05 14.31 -22.27
CA GLU A 138 -13.61 15.62 -21.81
C GLU A 138 -13.36 15.67 -20.30
N ILE A 139 -14.25 15.08 -19.49
CA ILE A 139 -14.20 15.19 -18.04
C ILE A 139 -13.36 14.10 -17.35
N VAL A 140 -13.04 12.98 -17.99
CA VAL A 140 -12.17 11.95 -17.38
C VAL A 140 -10.70 12.38 -17.30
N ARG A 141 -10.30 13.40 -18.06
CA ARG A 141 -8.92 13.92 -18.00
C ARG A 141 -8.77 14.90 -16.85
N PHE A 142 -7.85 14.60 -15.94
CA PHE A 142 -7.58 15.47 -14.79
C PHE A 142 -7.10 16.89 -15.22
N SER A 143 -6.29 16.97 -16.28
CA SER A 143 -5.85 18.22 -16.88
C SER A 143 -7.02 19.07 -17.42
N ASN A 144 -8.06 18.45 -17.98
CA ASN A 144 -9.26 19.14 -18.41
C ASN A 144 -10.06 19.70 -17.23
N LEU A 145 -10.16 18.95 -16.13
CA LEU A 145 -10.77 19.44 -14.89
C LEU A 145 -10.05 20.68 -14.34
N SER A 146 -8.72 20.76 -14.49
CA SER A 146 -7.94 21.94 -14.10
C SER A 146 -8.26 23.17 -14.93
N ASN A 147 -8.69 23.01 -16.18
CA ASN A 147 -9.08 24.10 -17.07
C ASN A 147 -10.58 24.44 -17.04
N GLU A 148 -11.36 23.65 -16.28
CA GLU A 148 -12.81 23.82 -16.20
C GLU A 148 -13.19 25.05 -15.34
N LYS A 149 -14.36 25.62 -15.63
CA LYS A 149 -14.95 26.67 -14.79
C LYS A 149 -15.29 26.12 -13.42
N GLU A 150 -15.02 26.90 -12.40
CA GLU A 150 -15.19 26.50 -11.00
C GLU A 150 -16.61 25.97 -10.68
N ASP A 151 -17.65 26.58 -11.30
CA ASP A 151 -19.05 26.18 -11.11
C ASP A 151 -19.37 24.78 -11.69
N ASN A 152 -18.66 24.35 -12.71
CA ASN A 152 -18.89 23.08 -13.39
C ASN A 152 -18.15 21.91 -12.71
N ILE A 153 -17.08 22.20 -11.97
CA ILE A 153 -16.23 21.16 -11.39
C ILE A 153 -17.02 20.20 -10.48
N PRO A 154 -17.82 20.64 -9.52
CA PRO A 154 -18.58 19.73 -8.64
C PRO A 154 -19.54 18.81 -9.43
N VAL A 155 -20.18 19.33 -10.48
CA VAL A 155 -21.10 18.56 -11.33
C VAL A 155 -20.33 17.50 -12.10
N ASN A 156 -19.19 17.87 -12.71
CA ASN A 156 -18.33 16.94 -13.45
C ASN A 156 -17.72 15.88 -12.50
N MET A 157 -17.29 16.27 -11.30
CA MET A 157 -16.76 15.34 -10.30
C MET A 157 -17.81 14.33 -9.81
N LYS A 158 -19.05 14.80 -9.60
CA LYS A 158 -20.15 13.92 -9.24
C LYS A 158 -20.48 12.92 -10.35
N TYR A 159 -20.56 13.39 -11.58
CA TYR A 159 -20.81 12.53 -12.74
C TYR A 159 -19.67 11.52 -12.93
N LEU A 160 -18.42 11.95 -12.81
CA LEU A 160 -17.24 11.09 -12.88
C LEU A 160 -17.29 9.98 -11.80
N TRP A 161 -17.72 10.31 -10.61
CA TRP A 161 -17.87 9.35 -9.52
C TRP A 161 -19.01 8.36 -9.76
N ASP A 162 -20.23 8.88 -9.92
CA ASP A 162 -21.45 8.07 -9.87
C ASP A 162 -21.65 7.24 -11.16
N ASP A 163 -21.31 7.80 -12.31
CA ASP A 163 -21.62 7.20 -13.61
C ASP A 163 -20.44 6.44 -14.23
N ILE A 164 -19.19 6.83 -13.90
CA ILE A 164 -18.00 6.23 -14.49
C ILE A 164 -17.28 5.34 -13.48
N LEU A 165 -16.66 5.94 -12.45
CA LEU A 165 -15.70 5.26 -11.58
C LEU A 165 -16.36 4.20 -10.69
N SER A 166 -17.58 4.44 -10.21
CA SER A 166 -18.30 3.48 -9.37
C SER A 166 -18.86 2.28 -10.14
N ASN A 167 -18.94 2.37 -11.45
CA ASN A 167 -19.40 1.27 -12.32
C ASN A 167 -18.23 0.53 -13.00
N HIS A 168 -17.05 1.15 -13.08
CA HIS A 168 -15.90 0.54 -13.74
C HIS A 168 -15.32 -0.64 -12.93
N PRO A 169 -15.08 -1.81 -13.55
CA PRO A 169 -14.63 -3.02 -12.85
C PRO A 169 -13.39 -2.81 -11.96
N THR A 170 -12.45 -1.98 -12.41
CA THR A 170 -11.20 -1.73 -11.70
C THR A 170 -11.34 -0.78 -10.53
N THR A 171 -12.20 0.25 -10.64
CA THR A 171 -12.25 1.34 -9.65
C THR A 171 -13.45 1.30 -8.72
N LYS A 172 -14.46 0.48 -9.00
CA LYS A 172 -15.70 0.37 -8.18
C LYS A 172 -15.47 0.04 -6.70
N ASN A 173 -14.37 -0.62 -6.37
CA ASN A 173 -14.02 -0.94 -4.98
C ASN A 173 -13.41 0.25 -4.23
N ILE A 174 -12.96 1.27 -4.96
CA ILE A 174 -12.44 2.53 -4.42
C ILE A 174 -13.56 3.58 -4.39
N PHE A 175 -14.22 3.78 -5.53
CA PHE A 175 -15.28 4.78 -5.71
C PHE A 175 -16.66 4.12 -5.49
N LEU A 176 -17.09 4.05 -4.25
CA LEU A 176 -18.35 3.39 -3.92
C LEU A 176 -19.55 4.23 -4.38
N LYS A 177 -20.48 3.58 -5.07
CA LYS A 177 -21.70 4.23 -5.58
C LYS A 177 -22.47 4.96 -4.48
N GLY A 178 -22.87 6.19 -4.76
CA GLY A 178 -23.64 7.03 -3.84
C GLY A 178 -22.83 7.66 -2.68
N LYS A 179 -21.50 7.49 -2.64
CA LYS A 179 -20.64 8.18 -1.65
C LYS A 179 -20.25 9.57 -2.12
N GLY A 180 -19.50 9.70 -3.19
CA GLY A 180 -18.96 10.98 -3.68
C GLY A 180 -17.74 11.48 -2.90
N PHE A 181 -17.27 12.65 -3.30
CA PHE A 181 -16.20 13.35 -2.59
C PHE A 181 -16.77 14.09 -1.38
N ASP A 182 -16.03 14.08 -0.26
CA ASP A 182 -16.39 14.82 0.96
C ASP A 182 -16.11 16.35 0.85
N ILE A 183 -16.11 16.91 -0.37
CA ILE A 183 -15.86 18.34 -0.65
C ILE A 183 -17.18 19.05 -0.96
N GLN A 184 -17.47 20.13 -0.25
CA GLN A 184 -18.69 20.90 -0.42
C GLN A 184 -18.50 22.16 -1.28
N HIS A 185 -17.33 22.81 -1.18
CA HIS A 185 -17.09 24.10 -1.83
C HIS A 185 -16.38 23.90 -3.18
N LYS A 186 -16.95 24.51 -4.23
CA LYS A 186 -16.38 24.49 -5.59
C LYS A 186 -14.94 25.03 -5.64
N SER A 187 -14.65 26.08 -4.87
CA SER A 187 -13.30 26.67 -4.80
C SER A 187 -12.27 25.71 -4.19
N THR A 188 -12.69 24.80 -3.31
CA THR A 188 -11.82 23.75 -2.75
C THR A 188 -11.44 22.73 -3.81
N TYR A 189 -12.41 22.27 -4.61
CA TYR A 189 -12.12 21.41 -5.76
C TYR A 189 -11.06 22.04 -6.67
N LYS A 190 -11.30 23.29 -7.09
CA LYS A 190 -10.40 24.01 -7.98
C LYS A 190 -8.98 24.10 -7.43
N LYS A 191 -8.84 24.52 -6.16
CA LYS A 191 -7.52 24.63 -5.49
C LYS A 191 -6.78 23.30 -5.44
N LEU A 192 -7.47 22.20 -5.13
CA LEU A 192 -6.88 20.86 -5.03
C LEU A 192 -6.46 20.34 -6.40
N ILE A 193 -7.33 20.48 -7.39
CA ILE A 193 -7.07 20.05 -8.76
C ILE A 193 -5.88 20.82 -9.34
N ASP A 194 -5.84 22.14 -9.21
CA ASP A 194 -4.74 22.97 -9.68
C ASP A 194 -3.42 22.60 -8.97
N LYS A 195 -3.50 22.37 -7.64
CA LYS A 195 -2.33 22.00 -6.85
C LYS A 195 -1.77 20.64 -7.29
N LEU A 196 -2.61 19.65 -7.48
CA LEU A 196 -2.18 18.34 -7.95
C LEU A 196 -1.77 18.34 -9.43
N ASN A 197 -2.41 19.18 -10.26
CA ASN A 197 -2.04 19.30 -11.66
C ASN A 197 -0.67 19.95 -11.87
N SER A 198 -0.13 20.68 -10.88
CA SER A 198 1.24 21.17 -10.90
C SER A 198 2.30 20.07 -10.80
N LEU A 199 1.92 18.84 -10.41
CA LEU A 199 2.82 17.69 -10.36
C LEU A 199 2.87 16.99 -11.72
N ASP A 200 4.08 16.78 -12.25
CA ASP A 200 4.30 15.86 -13.35
C ASP A 200 4.52 14.44 -12.80
N LEU A 201 3.46 13.63 -12.84
CA LEU A 201 3.52 12.24 -12.40
C LEU A 201 3.95 11.28 -13.50
N SER A 202 4.04 11.74 -14.77
CA SER A 202 4.37 10.89 -15.93
C SER A 202 5.78 10.29 -15.84
N GLN A 203 6.70 11.00 -15.22
CA GLN A 203 8.10 10.57 -15.00
C GLN A 203 8.37 10.09 -13.58
N THR A 204 7.34 10.06 -12.72
CA THR A 204 7.50 9.66 -11.33
C THR A 204 7.37 8.16 -11.21
N GLU A 205 8.42 7.50 -10.69
CA GLU A 205 8.35 6.07 -10.39
C GLU A 205 7.34 5.80 -9.26
N TYR A 206 6.55 4.73 -9.39
CA TYR A 206 5.53 4.36 -8.40
C TYR A 206 6.10 4.11 -6.99
N ASP A 207 7.35 3.66 -6.87
CA ASP A 207 8.01 3.50 -5.58
C ASP A 207 8.28 4.85 -4.89
N VAL A 208 8.62 5.90 -5.65
CA VAL A 208 8.81 7.26 -5.11
C VAL A 208 7.48 7.86 -4.69
N LEU A 209 6.46 7.74 -5.55
CA LEU A 209 5.12 8.23 -5.27
C LEU A 209 4.51 7.52 -4.05
N GLY A 210 4.58 6.19 -4.01
CA GLY A 210 4.06 5.38 -2.92
C GLY A 210 4.77 5.67 -1.59
N ASN A 211 6.10 5.81 -1.60
CA ASN A 211 6.86 6.16 -0.40
C ASN A 211 6.53 7.58 0.10
N ALA A 212 6.28 8.54 -0.80
CA ALA A 212 5.85 9.88 -0.41
C ALA A 212 4.45 9.86 0.19
N TYR A 213 3.53 9.12 -0.43
CA TYR A 213 2.16 9.00 0.04
C TYR A 213 2.07 8.26 1.37
N GLU A 214 2.82 7.16 1.55
CA GLU A 214 2.87 6.41 2.80
C GLU A 214 3.42 7.25 3.96
N GLU A 215 4.42 8.11 3.72
CA GLU A 215 4.93 9.04 4.73
C GLU A 215 3.85 10.01 5.19
N VAL A 216 3.04 10.53 4.27
CA VAL A 216 1.92 11.40 4.61
C VAL A 216 0.81 10.67 5.37
N ILE A 217 0.49 9.41 4.99
CA ILE A 217 -0.43 8.57 5.75
C ILE A 217 0.08 8.40 7.19
N GLN A 218 1.36 8.08 7.34
CA GLN A 218 1.99 7.86 8.64
C GLN A 218 1.89 9.12 9.52
N ASP A 219 2.24 10.28 8.99
CA ASP A 219 2.17 11.55 9.74
C ASP A 219 0.76 11.86 10.26
N ILE A 220 -0.26 11.55 9.47
CA ILE A 220 -1.66 11.79 9.83
C ILE A 220 -2.20 10.75 10.81
N MET A 221 -1.83 9.47 10.63
CA MET A 221 -2.37 8.37 11.42
C MET A 221 -1.69 8.23 12.78
N THR A 222 -0.41 8.58 12.91
CA THR A 222 0.31 8.53 14.20
C THR A 222 -0.20 9.56 15.23
N GLY A 223 -0.87 10.62 14.80
CA GLY A 223 -1.49 11.62 15.68
C GLY A 223 -2.84 11.19 16.29
N LYS A 224 -3.40 10.04 15.94
CA LYS A 224 -4.71 9.58 16.42
C LYS A 224 -4.61 8.50 17.51
N VAL A 225 -5.18 8.80 18.66
CA VAL A 225 -5.26 7.97 19.88
C VAL A 225 -6.38 6.91 19.78
N LEU A 226 -6.59 6.24 18.68
CA LEU A 226 -7.67 5.24 18.59
C LEU A 226 -7.19 3.93 17.94
N GLY A 227 -6.52 3.07 18.73
CA GLY A 227 -6.53 1.62 18.56
C GLY A 227 -5.91 1.01 17.31
N GLN A 228 -5.60 1.78 16.30
CA GLN A 228 -4.92 1.32 15.09
C GLN A 228 -3.43 1.65 15.19
N PHE A 229 -2.63 0.66 15.52
CA PHE A 229 -1.18 0.82 15.62
C PHE A 229 -0.56 0.74 14.22
N PHE A 230 -0.16 1.88 13.70
CA PHE A 230 0.57 1.94 12.45
C PHE A 230 1.98 1.34 12.62
N THR A 231 2.32 0.34 11.83
CA THR A 231 3.65 -0.27 11.88
C THR A 231 4.69 0.63 11.22
N GLN A 232 5.74 0.99 11.94
CA GLN A 232 6.79 1.85 11.42
C GLN A 232 7.47 1.26 10.17
N PRO A 233 7.86 2.06 9.17
CA PRO A 233 8.45 1.58 7.91
C PRO A 233 9.69 0.71 8.10
N LEU A 234 10.53 1.05 9.09
CA LEU A 234 11.73 0.27 9.40
C LEU A 234 11.39 -1.14 9.90
N VAL A 235 10.35 -1.26 10.74
CA VAL A 235 9.85 -2.54 11.25
C VAL A 235 9.29 -3.39 10.12
N LYS A 236 8.47 -2.81 9.23
CA LYS A 236 7.94 -3.52 8.04
C LYS A 236 9.07 -4.05 7.16
N LYS A 237 10.06 -3.22 6.84
CA LYS A 237 11.22 -3.62 6.04
C LYS A 237 12.05 -4.72 6.72
N MET A 238 12.22 -4.64 8.04
CA MET A 238 12.91 -5.68 8.81
C MET A 238 12.15 -7.01 8.73
N MET A 239 10.84 -7.01 8.97
CA MET A 239 10.01 -8.21 8.93
C MET A 239 10.01 -8.87 7.55
N VAL A 240 9.86 -8.09 6.47
CA VAL A 240 9.96 -8.61 5.09
C VAL A 240 11.33 -9.23 4.81
N LYS A 241 12.42 -8.58 5.25
CA LYS A 241 13.78 -9.14 5.09
C LYS A 241 13.97 -10.43 5.87
N LEU A 242 13.39 -10.56 7.06
CA LEU A 242 13.50 -11.77 7.88
C LEU A 242 12.80 -12.97 7.23
N ILE A 243 11.60 -12.79 6.70
CA ILE A 243 10.90 -13.87 5.97
C ILE A 243 11.56 -14.17 4.62
N ASN A 244 12.25 -13.18 4.03
CA ASN A 244 12.99 -13.30 2.77
C ASN A 244 12.17 -13.95 1.64
N PRO A 245 11.07 -13.31 1.20
CA PRO A 245 10.23 -13.85 0.14
C PRO A 245 10.97 -13.90 -1.18
N GLN A 246 10.58 -14.81 -2.08
CA GLN A 246 11.28 -15.03 -3.34
C GLN A 246 10.38 -14.68 -4.54
N ILE A 247 11.04 -14.20 -5.61
CA ILE A 247 10.51 -14.25 -6.96
C ILE A 247 11.17 -15.43 -7.70
N HIS A 248 10.35 -16.21 -8.38
CA HIS A 248 10.75 -17.42 -9.09
C HIS A 248 11.10 -17.12 -10.56
N PRO A 249 11.83 -18.02 -11.25
CA PRO A 249 12.24 -17.79 -12.64
C PRO A 249 11.09 -17.58 -13.63
N ASP A 250 9.88 -18.08 -13.32
CA ASP A 250 8.65 -17.87 -14.10
C ASP A 250 7.97 -16.52 -13.84
N GLY A 251 8.55 -15.69 -12.99
CA GLY A 251 8.03 -14.38 -12.62
C GLY A 251 7.00 -14.39 -11.48
N LYS A 252 6.57 -15.57 -11.03
CA LYS A 252 5.68 -15.69 -9.87
C LYS A 252 6.41 -15.44 -8.58
N ILE A 253 5.65 -15.10 -7.55
CA ILE A 253 6.18 -14.78 -6.23
C ILE A 253 5.68 -15.76 -5.18
N ASP A 254 6.42 -15.89 -4.07
CA ASP A 254 5.84 -16.47 -2.86
C ASP A 254 4.59 -15.68 -2.49
N THR A 255 3.48 -16.37 -2.25
CA THR A 255 2.21 -15.69 -1.89
C THR A 255 2.28 -15.06 -0.51
N CYS A 256 1.74 -13.85 -0.37
CA CYS A 256 1.70 -13.13 0.90
C CYS A 256 0.29 -12.84 1.35
N GLY A 257 -0.02 -13.15 2.63
CA GLY A 257 -1.25 -12.77 3.29
C GLY A 257 -1.02 -11.73 4.40
N ASP A 258 -1.90 -10.75 4.48
CA ASP A 258 -2.03 -9.84 5.63
C ASP A 258 -3.50 -9.82 6.10
N PRO A 259 -3.84 -10.62 7.13
CA PRO A 259 -5.21 -10.72 7.62
C PRO A 259 -5.69 -9.47 8.37
N THR A 260 -4.81 -8.53 8.64
CA THR A 260 -5.09 -7.26 9.35
C THR A 260 -4.41 -6.10 8.65
N MET A 261 -4.69 -5.97 7.33
CA MET A 261 -3.83 -5.19 6.43
C MET A 261 -3.78 -3.69 6.74
N GLY A 262 -4.74 -3.15 7.50
CA GLY A 262 -4.80 -1.71 7.77
C GLY A 262 -4.80 -0.93 6.46
N THR A 263 -3.82 -0.04 6.28
CA THR A 263 -3.62 0.74 5.05
C THR A 263 -2.81 0.02 3.96
N GLY A 264 -2.54 -1.29 4.10
CA GLY A 264 -1.81 -2.09 3.11
C GLY A 264 -0.28 -2.00 3.19
N GLY A 265 0.27 -1.36 4.22
CA GLY A 265 1.69 -1.04 4.31
C GLY A 265 2.63 -2.26 4.28
N PHE A 266 2.25 -3.41 4.84
CA PHE A 266 3.04 -4.64 4.72
C PHE A 266 3.05 -5.18 3.30
N LEU A 267 1.90 -5.21 2.63
CA LEU A 267 1.78 -5.70 1.25
C LEU A 267 2.58 -4.84 0.28
N ILE A 268 2.56 -3.51 0.46
CA ILE A 268 3.38 -2.57 -0.32
C ILE A 268 4.87 -2.84 -0.09
N THR A 269 5.30 -2.97 1.16
CA THR A 269 6.70 -3.23 1.51
C THR A 269 7.17 -4.58 0.96
N TYR A 270 6.31 -5.60 1.00
CA TYR A 270 6.55 -6.91 0.41
C TYR A 270 6.72 -6.82 -1.11
N LEU A 271 5.80 -6.17 -1.80
CA LEU A 271 5.86 -5.97 -3.25
C LEU A 271 7.14 -5.23 -3.66
N GLN A 272 7.48 -4.14 -2.99
CA GLN A 272 8.71 -3.39 -3.25
C GLN A 272 9.97 -4.25 -3.10
N TYR A 273 10.01 -5.11 -2.07
CA TYR A 273 11.12 -6.04 -1.87
C TYR A 273 11.23 -7.06 -3.02
N ILE A 274 10.11 -7.62 -3.46
CA ILE A 274 10.03 -8.53 -4.61
C ILE A 274 10.48 -7.86 -5.91
N LEU A 275 10.01 -6.64 -6.18
CA LEU A 275 10.41 -5.90 -7.39
C LEU A 275 11.91 -5.56 -7.41
N GLN A 276 12.49 -5.25 -6.25
CA GLN A 276 13.95 -5.08 -6.12
C GLN A 276 14.70 -6.38 -6.43
N GLN A 277 14.19 -7.54 -5.99
CA GLN A 277 14.77 -8.83 -6.35
C GLN A 277 14.61 -9.14 -7.84
N ALA A 278 13.45 -8.84 -8.42
CA ALA A 278 13.16 -9.03 -9.84
C ALA A 278 14.20 -8.29 -10.70
N THR A 279 14.42 -7.01 -10.38
CA THR A 279 15.45 -6.19 -11.04
C THR A 279 16.85 -6.77 -10.85
N ALA A 280 17.22 -7.14 -9.63
CA ALA A 280 18.55 -7.67 -9.32
C ALA A 280 18.83 -9.03 -9.98
N LYS A 281 17.80 -9.85 -10.19
CA LYS A 281 17.88 -11.17 -10.83
C LYS A 281 17.59 -11.14 -12.32
N ASN A 282 17.20 -9.99 -12.88
CA ASN A 282 16.72 -9.81 -14.26
C ASN A 282 15.53 -10.74 -14.59
N ILE A 283 14.58 -10.83 -13.67
CA ILE A 283 13.35 -11.62 -13.82
C ILE A 283 12.19 -10.65 -14.11
N LYS A 284 11.41 -10.93 -15.15
CA LYS A 284 10.18 -10.19 -15.44
C LYS A 284 9.08 -10.67 -14.49
N PRO A 285 8.48 -9.79 -13.64
CA PRO A 285 7.38 -10.19 -12.77
C PRO A 285 6.14 -10.63 -13.56
N ASP A 286 5.52 -11.71 -13.13
CA ASP A 286 4.19 -12.13 -13.61
C ASP A 286 3.12 -11.29 -12.89
N TRP A 287 2.80 -10.13 -13.48
CA TRP A 287 1.84 -9.20 -12.90
C TRP A 287 0.43 -9.77 -12.80
N ASP A 288 0.05 -10.67 -13.70
CA ASP A 288 -1.28 -11.28 -13.63
C ASP A 288 -1.38 -12.18 -12.41
N PHE A 289 -0.36 -13.02 -12.16
CA PHE A 289 -0.30 -13.79 -10.92
C PHE A 289 -0.23 -12.89 -9.67
N ILE A 290 0.62 -11.85 -9.68
CA ILE A 290 0.80 -10.96 -8.52
C ILE A 290 -0.52 -10.27 -8.14
N LYS A 291 -1.29 -9.79 -9.13
CA LYS A 291 -2.57 -9.10 -8.91
C LYS A 291 -3.69 -10.03 -8.46
N THR A 292 -3.72 -11.27 -8.99
CA THR A 292 -4.84 -12.19 -8.78
C THR A 292 -4.64 -13.17 -7.65
N GLU A 293 -3.38 -13.61 -7.40
CA GLU A 293 -3.06 -14.68 -6.45
C GLU A 293 -1.92 -14.34 -5.49
N GLY A 294 -1.00 -13.44 -5.88
CA GLY A 294 0.25 -13.21 -5.16
C GLY A 294 0.08 -12.51 -3.82
N LEU A 295 -0.81 -11.53 -3.75
CA LEU A 295 -1.04 -10.71 -2.56
C LEU A 295 -2.48 -10.78 -2.10
N TYR A 296 -2.67 -11.00 -0.80
CA TYR A 296 -3.96 -11.02 -0.13
C TYR A 296 -3.96 -10.10 1.07
N GLY A 297 -4.99 -9.28 1.19
CA GLY A 297 -5.20 -8.42 2.35
C GLY A 297 -6.66 -8.45 2.81
N LYS A 298 -6.87 -8.36 4.12
CA LYS A 298 -8.21 -8.24 4.67
C LYS A 298 -8.27 -7.15 5.73
N GLU A 299 -9.29 -6.28 5.64
CA GLU A 299 -9.52 -5.19 6.57
C GLU A 299 -10.99 -5.12 6.96
N LEU A 300 -11.26 -5.01 8.24
CA LEU A 300 -12.63 -4.98 8.78
C LEU A 300 -13.28 -3.61 8.61
N GLU A 301 -12.51 -2.56 8.86
CA GLU A 301 -13.00 -1.18 8.88
C GLU A 301 -13.15 -0.65 7.45
N PRO A 302 -14.35 -0.18 7.03
CA PRO A 302 -14.62 0.19 5.64
C PRO A 302 -13.75 1.31 5.10
N ASP A 303 -13.50 2.35 5.87
CA ASP A 303 -12.76 3.52 5.44
C ASP A 303 -11.26 3.21 5.31
N THR A 304 -10.71 2.44 6.25
CA THR A 304 -9.32 1.94 6.21
C THR A 304 -9.13 0.97 5.05
N TYR A 305 -10.10 0.10 4.76
CA TYR A 305 -10.09 -0.77 3.58
C TYR A 305 -9.98 0.03 2.28
N GLN A 306 -10.81 1.08 2.11
CA GLN A 306 -10.74 1.94 0.93
C GLN A 306 -9.38 2.64 0.80
N LEU A 307 -8.85 3.09 1.93
CA LEU A 307 -7.52 3.69 1.96
C LEU A 307 -6.43 2.68 1.58
N ALA A 308 -6.54 1.42 2.02
CA ALA A 308 -5.60 0.35 1.66
C ALA A 308 -5.60 0.08 0.14
N VAL A 309 -6.78 -0.10 -0.45
CA VAL A 309 -6.91 -0.35 -1.90
C VAL A 309 -6.35 0.83 -2.70
N SER A 310 -6.65 2.05 -2.27
CA SER A 310 -6.12 3.27 -2.87
C SER A 310 -4.59 3.36 -2.76
N ASN A 311 -4.05 3.07 -1.58
CA ASN A 311 -2.62 3.10 -1.31
C ASN A 311 -1.86 2.05 -2.14
N MET A 312 -2.40 0.85 -2.27
CA MET A 312 -1.84 -0.21 -3.13
C MET A 312 -1.78 0.24 -4.59
N LEU A 313 -2.86 0.85 -5.11
CA LEU A 313 -2.89 1.39 -6.47
C LEU A 313 -1.88 2.54 -6.66
N ILE A 314 -1.84 3.51 -5.75
CA ILE A 314 -0.92 4.65 -5.82
C ILE A 314 0.54 4.19 -5.77
N SER A 315 0.84 3.16 -4.97
CA SER A 315 2.21 2.67 -4.75
C SER A 315 2.72 1.69 -5.81
N SER A 316 1.85 1.12 -6.64
CA SER A 316 2.22 0.09 -7.61
C SER A 316 1.76 0.36 -9.04
N GLY A 317 0.77 1.23 -9.23
CA GLY A 317 0.09 1.41 -10.51
C GLY A 317 -0.87 0.28 -10.87
N HIS A 318 -1.14 -0.66 -9.95
CA HIS A 318 -1.94 -1.86 -10.23
C HIS A 318 -3.06 -2.05 -9.20
N MET A 319 -4.18 -2.61 -9.68
CA MET A 319 -5.26 -3.09 -8.82
C MET A 319 -5.05 -4.56 -8.45
N PHE A 320 -5.37 -4.91 -7.22
CA PHE A 320 -5.24 -6.26 -6.67
C PHE A 320 -6.61 -6.86 -6.37
N GLU A 321 -6.86 -8.07 -6.84
CA GLU A 321 -8.19 -8.70 -6.75
C GLU A 321 -8.50 -9.26 -5.37
N LYS A 322 -7.49 -9.56 -4.57
CA LYS A 322 -7.63 -10.25 -3.29
C LYS A 322 -7.43 -9.34 -2.08
N LEU A 323 -7.78 -8.08 -2.24
CA LEU A 323 -7.95 -7.16 -1.11
C LEU A 323 -9.42 -7.14 -0.74
N ASP A 324 -9.77 -7.73 0.40
CA ASP A 324 -11.15 -7.95 0.81
C ASP A 324 -11.49 -7.14 2.06
N ARG A 325 -12.75 -6.68 2.12
CA ARG A 325 -13.31 -6.11 3.34
C ARG A 325 -14.01 -7.18 4.16
N GLY A 326 -13.72 -7.25 5.44
CA GLY A 326 -14.43 -8.12 6.36
C GLY A 326 -13.57 -8.70 7.48
N ASP A 327 -14.18 -9.56 8.28
CA ASP A 327 -13.49 -10.27 9.34
C ASP A 327 -12.55 -11.34 8.77
N SER A 328 -11.32 -11.38 9.27
CA SER A 328 -10.29 -12.27 8.73
C SER A 328 -10.18 -13.60 9.48
N ILE A 329 -10.67 -13.68 10.72
CA ILE A 329 -10.43 -14.86 11.56
C ILE A 329 -11.73 -15.53 12.08
N ARG A 330 -12.84 -14.80 12.26
CA ARG A 330 -14.11 -15.41 12.71
C ARG A 330 -14.88 -16.12 11.61
N VAL A 331 -14.51 -15.90 10.35
CA VAL A 331 -15.08 -16.59 9.18
C VAL A 331 -14.19 -17.76 8.75
N PRO A 332 -14.71 -18.72 7.96
CA PRO A 332 -13.90 -19.85 7.49
C PRO A 332 -12.64 -19.40 6.76
N ILE A 333 -11.51 -19.98 7.15
CA ILE A 333 -10.20 -19.70 6.54
C ILE A 333 -9.97 -20.73 5.43
N THR A 334 -10.02 -20.29 4.19
CA THR A 334 -9.93 -21.17 3.01
C THR A 334 -8.60 -21.04 2.26
N ARG A 335 -7.79 -20.03 2.57
CA ARG A 335 -6.51 -19.77 1.87
C ARG A 335 -5.31 -20.06 2.76
N LYS A 336 -4.25 -20.53 2.08
CA LYS A 336 -2.94 -20.77 2.67
C LYS A 336 -1.89 -19.97 1.91
N PHE A 337 -0.90 -19.42 2.63
CA PHE A 337 0.11 -18.52 2.10
C PHE A 337 1.52 -19.06 2.35
N ASP A 338 2.45 -18.73 1.47
CA ASP A 338 3.87 -18.97 1.68
C ASP A 338 4.42 -18.07 2.78
N ASN A 339 3.93 -16.81 2.81
CA ASN A 339 4.32 -15.82 3.80
C ASN A 339 3.11 -15.09 4.39
N ILE A 340 3.20 -14.77 5.68
CA ILE A 340 2.22 -13.89 6.34
C ILE A 340 2.97 -12.78 7.08
N LEU A 341 2.49 -11.56 6.88
CA LEU A 341 2.91 -10.37 7.61
C LEU A 341 1.67 -9.79 8.28
N ALA A 342 1.72 -9.53 9.56
CA ALA A 342 0.56 -9.01 10.27
C ALA A 342 0.93 -8.12 11.46
N ASN A 343 0.09 -7.15 11.71
CA ASN A 343 0.02 -6.40 12.97
C ASN A 343 -1.41 -6.47 13.50
N PRO A 344 -1.79 -7.57 14.18
CA PRO A 344 -3.14 -7.74 14.70
C PRO A 344 -3.49 -6.64 15.70
N PRO A 345 -4.77 -6.27 15.80
CA PRO A 345 -5.20 -5.27 16.76
C PRO A 345 -5.03 -5.77 18.19
N PHE A 346 -4.45 -4.93 19.07
CA PHE A 346 -4.20 -5.24 20.47
C PHE A 346 -5.34 -4.76 21.37
N GLY A 347 -5.59 -5.49 22.47
CA GLY A 347 -6.54 -5.07 23.49
C GLY A 347 -8.00 -5.05 23.04
N ILE A 348 -8.36 -5.77 21.98
CA ILE A 348 -9.75 -5.91 21.56
C ILE A 348 -10.53 -6.61 22.69
N LYS A 349 -11.53 -5.92 23.20
CA LYS A 349 -12.52 -6.51 24.12
C LYS A 349 -13.66 -7.12 23.30
N GLY A 350 -14.03 -8.36 23.62
CA GLY A 350 -15.19 -9.01 23.04
C GLY A 350 -14.92 -9.95 21.85
N LEU A 351 -13.67 -10.20 21.46
CA LEU A 351 -13.35 -11.32 20.59
C LEU A 351 -13.32 -12.61 21.44
N LYS A 352 -14.26 -13.50 21.19
CA LYS A 352 -14.40 -14.77 21.92
C LYS A 352 -14.23 -15.97 21.01
N TYR A 353 -13.72 -17.06 21.58
CA TYR A 353 -13.60 -18.33 20.85
C TYR A 353 -14.92 -18.78 20.23
N ASP A 354 -16.05 -18.61 20.95
CA ASP A 354 -17.35 -19.07 20.51
C ASP A 354 -17.94 -18.21 19.38
N ASP A 355 -17.40 -17.02 19.08
CA ASP A 355 -17.80 -16.18 17.95
C ASP A 355 -17.32 -16.71 16.57
N PHE A 356 -16.43 -17.68 16.56
CA PHE A 356 -15.90 -18.28 15.34
C PHE A 356 -16.95 -19.19 14.69
N GLN A 357 -17.33 -18.89 13.46
CA GLN A 357 -18.49 -19.49 12.79
C GLN A 357 -18.19 -20.80 12.04
N SER A 358 -16.93 -21.16 11.85
CA SER A 358 -16.59 -22.35 11.05
C SER A 358 -16.86 -23.65 11.82
N PRO A 359 -17.42 -24.70 11.16
CA PRO A 359 -17.47 -26.04 11.73
C PRO A 359 -16.07 -26.59 12.01
N LEU A 360 -15.05 -26.10 11.30
CA LEU A 360 -13.63 -26.47 11.46
C LEU A 360 -12.87 -25.53 12.39
N LYS A 361 -13.56 -24.72 13.22
CA LYS A 361 -12.86 -23.75 14.10
C LYS A 361 -11.85 -24.42 15.01
N SER A 362 -12.09 -25.66 15.48
CA SER A 362 -11.15 -26.45 16.26
C SER A 362 -9.86 -26.82 15.52
N GLU A 363 -9.85 -26.75 14.18
CA GLU A 363 -8.64 -26.98 13.38
C GLU A 363 -7.77 -25.74 13.27
N TYR A 364 -8.36 -24.55 13.10
CA TYR A 364 -7.60 -23.34 12.92
C TYR A 364 -7.41 -22.48 14.19
N VAL A 365 -8.20 -22.72 15.24
CA VAL A 365 -8.00 -22.15 16.58
C VAL A 365 -8.15 -23.25 17.65
N PRO A 366 -7.24 -24.25 17.67
CA PRO A 366 -7.39 -25.46 18.49
C PRO A 366 -7.37 -25.17 20.00
N ILE A 367 -6.74 -24.09 20.43
CA ILE A 367 -6.69 -23.71 21.84
C ILE A 367 -7.86 -22.77 22.12
N LYS A 368 -8.80 -23.25 22.95
CA LYS A 368 -9.94 -22.44 23.39
C LYS A 368 -9.50 -21.37 24.37
N THR A 369 -9.61 -20.11 23.96
CA THR A 369 -9.25 -18.93 24.76
C THR A 369 -10.04 -17.73 24.27
N ASP A 370 -10.28 -16.75 25.14
CA ASP A 370 -10.84 -15.43 24.79
C ASP A 370 -9.75 -14.35 24.71
N ASN A 371 -8.48 -14.76 24.70
CA ASN A 371 -7.37 -13.84 24.43
C ASN A 371 -7.25 -13.57 22.93
N ALA A 372 -7.51 -12.33 22.52
CA ALA A 372 -7.53 -11.93 21.11
C ALA A 372 -6.18 -12.20 20.41
N VAL A 373 -5.05 -11.94 21.08
CA VAL A 373 -3.72 -12.16 20.53
C VAL A 373 -3.50 -13.63 20.23
N SER A 374 -3.84 -14.51 21.18
CA SER A 374 -3.73 -15.97 21.01
C SER A 374 -4.63 -16.49 19.89
N LEU A 375 -5.83 -15.96 19.74
CA LEU A 375 -6.75 -16.33 18.65
C LEU A 375 -6.19 -15.91 17.29
N PHE A 376 -5.64 -14.71 17.18
CA PHE A 376 -4.99 -14.25 15.92
C PHE A 376 -3.77 -15.09 15.56
N ILE A 377 -2.89 -15.41 16.54
CA ILE A 377 -1.70 -16.23 16.29
C ILE A 377 -2.10 -17.61 15.76
N GLN A 378 -3.08 -18.28 16.38
CA GLN A 378 -3.55 -19.59 15.93
C GLN A 378 -4.10 -19.53 14.51
N ALA A 379 -4.96 -18.55 14.21
CA ALA A 379 -5.51 -18.35 12.87
C ALA A 379 -4.40 -18.06 11.84
N ILE A 380 -3.41 -17.23 12.17
CA ILE A 380 -2.26 -16.94 11.30
C ILE A 380 -1.44 -18.21 11.02
N ILE A 381 -1.15 -19.01 12.05
CA ILE A 381 -0.43 -20.29 11.87
C ILE A 381 -1.22 -21.22 10.94
N TYR A 382 -2.52 -21.29 11.12
CA TYR A 382 -3.39 -22.09 10.24
C TYR A 382 -3.37 -21.60 8.79
N MET A 383 -3.27 -20.29 8.56
CA MET A 383 -3.20 -19.69 7.21
C MET A 383 -1.87 -19.98 6.50
N LEU A 384 -0.85 -20.51 7.15
CA LEU A 384 0.42 -20.84 6.50
C LEU A 384 0.34 -22.15 5.71
N LYS A 385 0.99 -22.19 4.56
CA LYS A 385 1.35 -23.43 3.88
C LYS A 385 2.40 -24.20 4.71
N ILE A 386 2.59 -25.48 4.40
CA ILE A 386 3.71 -26.25 4.95
C ILE A 386 5.02 -25.56 4.54
N ASN A 387 5.91 -25.35 5.50
CA ASN A 387 7.15 -24.56 5.37
C ASN A 387 6.94 -23.06 5.12
N GLY A 388 5.71 -22.57 5.23
CA GLY A 388 5.41 -21.14 5.17
C GLY A 388 6.01 -20.39 6.36
N LYS A 389 6.23 -19.09 6.20
CA LYS A 389 6.85 -18.22 7.22
C LYS A 389 5.90 -17.09 7.60
N CYS A 390 5.92 -16.69 8.86
CA CYS A 390 5.23 -15.47 9.27
C CYS A 390 6.13 -14.57 10.10
N ALA A 391 5.85 -13.27 10.00
CA ALA A 391 6.35 -12.29 10.94
C ALA A 391 5.16 -11.46 11.43
N VAL A 392 4.98 -11.41 12.74
CA VAL A 392 3.80 -10.82 13.39
C VAL A 392 4.27 -9.84 14.45
N VAL A 393 3.68 -8.65 14.47
CA VAL A 393 3.87 -7.69 15.57
C VAL A 393 2.96 -8.10 16.70
N LEU A 394 3.52 -8.26 17.87
CA LEU A 394 2.80 -8.68 19.07
C LEU A 394 3.08 -7.69 20.21
N PRO A 395 2.12 -7.50 21.15
CA PRO A 395 2.37 -6.69 22.32
C PRO A 395 3.42 -7.37 23.22
N ASP A 396 4.30 -6.57 23.79
CA ASP A 396 5.20 -7.01 24.85
C ASP A 396 4.43 -6.99 26.17
N GLY A 397 4.32 -8.14 26.85
CA GLY A 397 3.74 -8.16 28.19
C GLY A 397 2.92 -9.37 28.58
N GLN A 398 2.12 -9.21 29.62
CA GLN A 398 1.37 -10.27 30.30
C GLN A 398 0.36 -10.98 29.39
N ASP A 399 -0.17 -10.29 28.37
CA ASP A 399 -1.18 -10.85 27.46
C ASP A 399 -0.66 -12.02 26.62
N LEU A 400 0.67 -12.07 26.38
CA LEU A 400 1.30 -13.14 25.60
C LEU A 400 1.99 -14.18 26.51
N PHE A 401 2.55 -13.75 27.64
CA PHE A 401 3.45 -14.59 28.46
C PHE A 401 2.85 -14.97 29.84
N SER A 402 1.62 -14.57 30.16
CA SER A 402 1.02 -14.96 31.45
C SER A 402 0.63 -16.44 31.44
N LYS A 403 0.90 -17.11 32.57
CA LYS A 403 0.57 -18.55 32.80
C LYS A 403 -0.93 -18.86 32.78
N THR A 404 -1.79 -17.86 32.65
CA THR A 404 -3.25 -17.97 32.66
C THR A 404 -3.86 -18.04 31.25
N ASN A 405 -3.06 -18.12 30.20
CA ASN A 405 -3.54 -18.26 28.81
C ASN A 405 -3.33 -19.66 28.29
#